data_b9f3a6de31acb75533cb8f410aa99ed3
#
_entry.id   b9f3a6de31acb75533cb8f410aa99ed3
#
_cell.length_a   1.000
_cell.length_b   1.000
_cell.length_c   1.000
_cell.angle_alpha   90.00
_cell.angle_beta   90.00
_cell.angle_gamma   90.00
#
_symmetry.space_group_name_H-M   'P 1'
#
loop_
_entity.id
_entity.type
_entity.pdbx_description
1 polymer ?
#
loop_
_entity_poly.entity_id
_entity_poly.type
_entity_poly.pdbx_seq_one_letter_code
_entity_poly.pdbx_strand_id
1 'polypeptide(L)'
;LRPAGCFDMHLGKNLYDDKLPNEVKYYEVSNAEQIQACDGSGKLVARSNGGNNIEELYGAGGWVASPAELLRFLAVIDKDPGIPDLLSDASIDYMTQEVPSAYPIGWIETTSRGEWFRSGTLAGTSALMKKQKDGYSWVFLTNTSSWKGSRFPHYIDNAVRQAMASVH
;
A
#
# COMPACT_ATOMS: atom_id res chain seq x y z
N LEU A 1 0.90 -7.55 13.72
CA LEU A 1 0.47 -6.14 13.62
C LEU A 1 0.37 -5.45 14.97
N ARG A 2 -0.21 -6.09 16.01
CA ARG A 2 -0.37 -5.47 17.35
C ARG A 2 0.94 -4.93 17.96
N PRO A 3 2.09 -5.65 17.90
CA PRO A 3 3.35 -5.09 18.38
C PRO A 3 3.79 -3.81 17.64
N ALA A 4 3.36 -3.64 16.39
CA ALA A 4 3.61 -2.44 15.61
C ALA A 4 2.60 -1.29 15.90
N GLY A 5 1.66 -1.47 16.81
CA GLY A 5 0.62 -0.49 17.09
C GLY A 5 -0.45 -0.38 15.98
N CYS A 6 -0.59 -1.43 15.16
CA CYS A 6 -1.58 -1.52 14.08
C CYS A 6 -2.76 -2.37 14.58
N PHE A 7 -3.81 -1.71 15.05
CA PHE A 7 -4.96 -2.36 15.70
C PHE A 7 -6.18 -2.50 14.79
N ASP A 8 -6.32 -1.60 13.81
CA ASP A 8 -7.46 -1.55 12.88
C ASP A 8 -7.12 -2.13 11.50
N MET A 9 -5.84 -2.43 11.23
CA MET A 9 -5.45 -3.13 10.00
C MET A 9 -6.10 -4.51 9.94
N HIS A 10 -6.77 -4.80 8.83
CA HIS A 10 -7.48 -6.06 8.63
C HIS A 10 -7.43 -6.52 7.18
N LEU A 11 -7.81 -7.77 6.95
CA LEU A 11 -7.95 -8.34 5.61
C LEU A 11 -9.27 -7.88 5.00
N GLY A 12 -9.20 -7.32 3.79
CA GLY A 12 -10.37 -6.79 3.07
C GLY A 12 -11.39 -7.87 2.71
N LYS A 13 -12.58 -7.44 2.34
CA LYS A 13 -13.69 -8.28 1.90
C LYS A 13 -14.05 -8.01 0.45
N ASN A 14 -14.60 -9.03 -0.23
CA ASN A 14 -14.98 -8.94 -1.63
C ASN A 14 -16.19 -8.04 -1.85
N LEU A 15 -17.26 -8.31 -1.10
CA LEU A 15 -18.55 -7.65 -1.28
C LEU A 15 -18.66 -6.41 -0.41
N TYR A 16 -19.39 -5.41 -0.89
CA TYR A 16 -19.58 -4.14 -0.19
C TYR A 16 -20.21 -4.33 1.19
N ASP A 17 -21.21 -5.21 1.29
CA ASP A 17 -21.97 -5.42 2.53
C ASP A 17 -21.19 -6.19 3.60
N ASP A 18 -20.09 -6.85 3.22
CA ASP A 18 -19.22 -7.61 4.13
C ASP A 18 -18.07 -6.75 4.71
N LYS A 19 -17.93 -5.51 4.21
CA LYS A 19 -16.86 -4.59 4.66
C LYS A 19 -17.12 -4.09 6.07
N LEU A 20 -16.05 -3.81 6.79
CA LEU A 20 -16.16 -3.25 8.13
C LEU A 20 -16.72 -1.81 8.10
N PRO A 21 -17.48 -1.38 9.13
CA PRO A 21 -18.10 -0.06 9.16
C PRO A 21 -17.12 1.12 9.08
N ASN A 22 -15.86 0.91 9.47
CA ASN A 22 -14.78 1.90 9.42
C ASN A 22 -13.99 1.86 8.09
N GLU A 23 -14.32 0.96 7.17
CA GLU A 23 -13.70 0.91 5.84
C GLU A 23 -14.34 1.96 4.92
N VAL A 24 -13.52 2.68 4.17
CA VAL A 24 -14.00 3.69 3.22
C VAL A 24 -14.66 3.07 2.01
N LYS A 25 -15.51 3.84 1.32
CA LYS A 25 -16.01 3.48 0.00
C LYS A 25 -14.92 3.66 -1.04
N TYR A 26 -14.90 2.81 -2.06
CA TYR A 26 -13.97 2.90 -3.18
C TYR A 26 -14.69 3.42 -4.42
N TYR A 27 -14.01 4.29 -5.17
CA TYR A 27 -14.57 4.94 -6.35
C TYR A 27 -13.70 4.64 -7.56
N GLU A 28 -14.33 4.11 -8.60
CA GLU A 28 -13.67 3.88 -9.89
C GLU A 28 -13.84 5.10 -10.80
N VAL A 29 -13.13 5.12 -11.94
CA VAL A 29 -13.32 6.16 -12.96
C VAL A 29 -14.72 6.06 -13.54
N SER A 30 -15.27 7.18 -13.99
CA SER A 30 -16.68 7.29 -14.41
C SER A 30 -17.09 6.36 -15.57
N ASN A 31 -16.12 5.91 -16.36
CA ASN A 31 -16.32 4.99 -17.49
C ASN A 31 -15.80 3.57 -17.19
N ALA A 32 -15.60 3.20 -15.93
CA ALA A 32 -15.17 1.85 -15.57
C ALA A 32 -16.25 0.83 -15.95
N GLU A 33 -15.81 -0.23 -16.61
CA GLU A 33 -16.67 -1.34 -16.99
C GLU A 33 -17.00 -2.21 -15.77
N GLN A 34 -18.26 -2.60 -15.65
CA GLN A 34 -18.67 -3.63 -14.70
C GLN A 34 -18.21 -5.01 -15.19
N ILE A 35 -17.86 -5.87 -14.25
CA ILE A 35 -17.44 -7.25 -14.53
C ILE A 35 -18.31 -8.22 -13.74
N GLN A 36 -18.25 -9.50 -14.09
CA GLN A 36 -18.93 -10.54 -13.31
C GLN A 36 -18.38 -10.58 -11.89
N ALA A 37 -19.27 -10.68 -10.92
CA ALA A 37 -18.93 -10.82 -9.51
C ALA A 37 -18.10 -12.10 -9.26
N CYS A 38 -17.09 -11.97 -8.40
CA CYS A 38 -16.18 -13.09 -8.06
C CYS A 38 -16.84 -14.20 -7.22
N ASP A 39 -18.03 -13.96 -6.70
CA ASP A 39 -18.83 -14.93 -5.92
C ASP A 39 -19.56 -15.98 -6.79
N GLY A 40 -19.43 -15.90 -8.11
CA GLY A 40 -20.10 -16.81 -9.04
C GLY A 40 -21.59 -16.53 -9.26
N SER A 41 -22.13 -15.46 -8.71
CA SER A 41 -23.57 -15.11 -8.86
C SER A 41 -23.96 -14.71 -10.29
N GLY A 42 -22.99 -14.42 -11.16
CA GLY A 42 -23.21 -13.91 -12.52
C GLY A 42 -23.66 -12.44 -12.58
N LYS A 43 -23.77 -11.75 -11.45
CA LYS A 43 -24.11 -10.33 -11.39
C LYS A 43 -22.98 -9.49 -11.96
N LEU A 44 -23.33 -8.38 -12.62
CA LEU A 44 -22.37 -7.36 -13.02
C LEU A 44 -22.18 -6.36 -11.87
N VAL A 45 -20.93 -6.17 -11.46
CA VAL A 45 -20.54 -5.32 -10.34
C VAL A 45 -19.30 -4.49 -10.68
N ALA A 46 -19.05 -3.44 -9.90
CA ALA A 46 -17.80 -2.72 -9.96
C ALA A 46 -16.62 -3.63 -9.52
N ARG A 47 -15.46 -3.49 -10.14
CA ARG A 47 -14.25 -4.27 -9.76
C ARG A 47 -13.89 -4.09 -8.30
N SER A 48 -14.04 -2.86 -7.78
CA SER A 48 -13.75 -2.50 -6.38
C SER A 48 -14.75 -3.05 -5.36
N ASN A 49 -15.91 -3.52 -5.83
CA ASN A 49 -17.01 -3.97 -4.97
C ASN A 49 -17.59 -5.30 -5.49
N GLY A 50 -16.83 -6.38 -5.35
CA GLY A 50 -17.23 -7.73 -5.71
C GLY A 50 -16.66 -8.25 -7.04
N GLY A 51 -16.06 -7.39 -7.87
CA GLY A 51 -15.43 -7.85 -9.11
C GLY A 51 -14.04 -8.43 -8.91
N ASN A 52 -13.24 -7.84 -8.02
CA ASN A 52 -11.95 -8.40 -7.62
C ASN A 52 -12.13 -9.35 -6.43
N ASN A 53 -11.46 -10.51 -6.47
CA ASN A 53 -11.42 -11.41 -5.32
C ASN A 53 -10.32 -10.97 -4.35
N ILE A 54 -10.65 -10.02 -3.48
CA ILE A 54 -9.72 -9.43 -2.50
C ILE A 54 -9.27 -10.47 -1.48
N GLU A 55 -10.13 -11.42 -1.13
CA GLU A 55 -9.83 -12.47 -0.16
C GLU A 55 -8.76 -13.44 -0.64
N GLU A 56 -8.54 -13.57 -1.95
CA GLU A 56 -7.41 -14.29 -2.53
C GLU A 56 -6.13 -13.42 -2.64
N LEU A 57 -6.24 -12.10 -2.45
CA LEU A 57 -5.12 -11.16 -2.55
C LEU A 57 -4.46 -10.83 -1.21
N TYR A 58 -4.62 -11.63 -0.17
CA TYR A 58 -4.07 -11.32 1.16
C TYR A 58 -2.55 -11.16 1.19
N GLY A 59 -1.82 -11.86 0.33
CA GLY A 59 -0.38 -11.66 0.14
C GLY A 59 -0.01 -10.60 -0.90
N ALA A 60 -1.00 -10.03 -1.63
CA ALA A 60 -0.76 -9.20 -2.81
C ALA A 60 -1.61 -7.92 -2.85
N GLY A 61 -2.01 -7.38 -1.70
CA GLY A 61 -2.71 -6.10 -1.62
C GLY A 61 -4.12 -6.15 -1.03
N GLY A 62 -4.54 -7.29 -0.46
CA GLY A 62 -5.85 -7.46 0.16
C GLY A 62 -5.98 -6.87 1.58
N TRP A 63 -4.98 -6.16 2.09
CA TRP A 63 -5.02 -5.51 3.40
C TRP A 63 -5.64 -4.11 3.33
N VAL A 64 -6.45 -3.80 4.33
CA VAL A 64 -7.01 -2.45 4.59
C VAL A 64 -6.28 -1.85 5.78
N ALA A 65 -5.86 -0.60 5.64
CA ALA A 65 -5.09 0.11 6.65
C ALA A 65 -5.33 1.62 6.57
N SER A 66 -5.08 2.32 7.66
CA SER A 66 -4.92 3.78 7.66
C SER A 66 -3.47 4.19 7.32
N PRO A 67 -3.25 5.40 6.77
CA PRO A 67 -1.88 5.91 6.57
C PRO A 67 -1.06 5.93 7.86
N ALA A 68 -1.69 6.25 9.00
CA ALA A 68 -1.02 6.29 10.29
C ALA A 68 -0.54 4.92 10.75
N GLU A 69 -1.32 3.86 10.51
CA GLU A 69 -0.90 2.49 10.84
C GLU A 69 0.23 2.01 9.94
N LEU A 70 0.19 2.34 8.65
CA LEU A 70 1.29 2.00 7.75
C LEU A 70 2.59 2.71 8.13
N LEU A 71 2.53 3.97 8.62
CA LEU A 71 3.71 4.65 9.15
C LEU A 71 4.23 4.00 10.43
N ARG A 72 3.34 3.59 11.35
CA ARG A 72 3.75 2.81 12.53
C ARG A 72 4.39 1.48 12.16
N PHE A 73 3.80 0.78 11.18
CA PHE A 73 4.37 -0.46 10.67
C PHE A 73 5.76 -0.24 10.06
N LEU A 74 5.95 0.83 9.28
CA LEU A 74 7.25 1.16 8.70
C LEU A 74 8.27 1.45 9.80
N ALA A 75 7.92 2.28 10.79
CA ALA A 75 8.80 2.72 11.87
C ALA A 75 9.32 1.60 12.81
N VAL A 76 8.76 0.39 12.71
CA VAL A 76 9.25 -0.77 13.49
C VAL A 76 10.01 -1.79 12.64
N ILE A 77 10.37 -1.41 11.39
CA ILE A 77 11.17 -2.23 10.47
C ILE A 77 12.16 -1.39 9.64
N ASP A 78 12.38 -0.11 9.98
CA ASP A 78 13.09 0.84 9.09
C ASP A 78 14.54 1.12 9.49
N LYS A 79 15.02 0.56 10.60
CA LYS A 79 16.36 0.76 11.20
C LYS A 79 16.64 2.21 11.59
N ASP A 80 15.62 3.07 11.65
CA ASP A 80 15.80 4.44 12.10
C ASP A 80 15.84 4.51 13.64
N PRO A 81 16.72 5.34 14.22
CA PRO A 81 16.82 5.46 15.67
C PRO A 81 15.55 6.11 16.24
N GLY A 82 15.04 5.59 17.32
CA GLY A 82 13.90 6.18 18.05
C GLY A 82 12.81 5.19 18.39
N ILE A 83 12.45 4.31 17.49
CA ILE A 83 11.51 3.23 17.75
C ILE A 83 12.24 1.90 17.51
N PRO A 84 12.29 0.99 18.51
CA PRO A 84 12.93 -0.30 18.33
C PRO A 84 12.25 -1.14 17.23
N ASP A 85 13.06 -1.69 16.33
CA ASP A 85 12.56 -2.59 15.30
C ASP A 85 12.02 -3.92 15.87
N LEU A 86 10.99 -4.45 15.23
CA LEU A 86 10.45 -5.78 15.53
C LEU A 86 11.26 -6.92 14.89
N LEU A 87 12.02 -6.60 13.87
CA LEU A 87 12.90 -7.53 13.18
C LEU A 87 14.36 -7.22 13.54
N SER A 88 15.21 -8.24 13.50
CA SER A 88 16.65 -8.01 13.63
C SER A 88 17.21 -7.26 12.44
N ASP A 89 18.30 -6.50 12.64
CA ASP A 89 19.03 -5.82 11.57
C ASP A 89 19.35 -6.76 10.41
N ALA A 90 19.81 -7.97 10.71
CA ALA A 90 20.12 -8.98 9.70
C ALA A 90 18.89 -9.38 8.86
N SER A 91 17.70 -9.44 9.48
CA SER A 91 16.46 -9.73 8.78
C SER A 91 16.04 -8.58 7.88
N ILE A 92 16.16 -7.35 8.36
CA ILE A 92 15.83 -6.15 7.58
C ILE A 92 16.82 -6.02 6.40
N ASP A 93 18.13 -6.21 6.63
CA ASP A 93 19.14 -6.18 5.57
C ASP A 93 18.86 -7.24 4.51
N TYR A 94 18.47 -8.45 4.93
CA TYR A 94 18.11 -9.52 4.00
C TYR A 94 16.86 -9.16 3.17
N MET A 95 15.85 -8.55 3.79
CA MET A 95 14.62 -8.14 3.11
C MET A 95 14.85 -7.00 2.10
N THR A 96 15.77 -6.09 2.42
CA THR A 96 15.98 -4.85 1.67
C THR A 96 17.20 -4.88 0.77
N GLN A 97 17.95 -5.99 0.72
CA GLN A 97 19.09 -6.12 -0.19
C GLN A 97 18.67 -5.98 -1.65
N GLU A 98 19.49 -5.28 -2.42
CA GLU A 98 19.32 -5.22 -3.87
C GLU A 98 19.63 -6.59 -4.48
N VAL A 99 18.69 -7.15 -5.23
CA VAL A 99 18.85 -8.45 -5.88
C VAL A 99 18.74 -8.26 -7.38
N PRO A 100 19.78 -8.62 -8.17
CA PRO A 100 19.70 -8.53 -9.62
C PRO A 100 18.52 -9.34 -10.18
N SER A 101 17.72 -8.70 -11.00
CA SER A 101 16.56 -9.30 -11.69
C SER A 101 15.42 -9.80 -10.77
N ALA A 102 15.37 -9.34 -9.51
CA ALA A 102 14.30 -9.65 -8.57
C ALA A 102 13.90 -8.42 -7.76
N TYR A 103 12.70 -8.45 -7.19
CA TYR A 103 12.28 -7.44 -6.22
C TYR A 103 12.79 -7.80 -4.81
N PRO A 104 13.17 -6.81 -4.00
CA PRO A 104 13.39 -7.01 -2.56
C PRO A 104 12.11 -7.51 -1.88
N ILE A 105 12.26 -8.18 -0.74
CA ILE A 105 11.10 -8.75 -0.03
C ILE A 105 10.22 -7.63 0.51
N GLY A 106 9.00 -7.56 0.01
CA GLY A 106 8.00 -6.54 0.42
C GLY A 106 8.14 -5.18 -0.28
N TRP A 107 9.18 -4.94 -1.07
CA TRP A 107 9.46 -3.67 -1.73
C TRP A 107 9.51 -3.82 -3.26
N ILE A 108 9.27 -2.74 -3.97
CA ILE A 108 9.49 -2.65 -5.43
C ILE A 108 10.93 -2.21 -5.67
N GLU A 109 11.42 -1.29 -4.86
CA GLU A 109 12.74 -0.70 -4.99
C GLU A 109 13.34 -0.46 -3.61
N THR A 110 14.59 -0.83 -3.46
CA THR A 110 15.44 -0.45 -2.33
C THR A 110 16.78 0.01 -2.87
N THR A 111 17.47 0.87 -2.16
CA THR A 111 18.81 1.32 -2.52
C THR A 111 19.78 1.07 -1.37
N SER A 112 21.05 0.88 -1.68
CA SER A 112 22.14 0.80 -0.71
C SER A 112 22.27 2.05 0.18
N ARG A 113 21.58 3.14 -0.18
CA ARG A 113 21.49 4.38 0.59
C ARG A 113 20.36 4.38 1.62
N GLY A 114 19.56 3.31 1.72
CA GLY A 114 18.45 3.19 2.67
C GLY A 114 17.15 3.84 2.19
N GLU A 115 16.98 4.03 0.88
CA GLU A 115 15.71 4.47 0.30
C GLU A 115 14.89 3.23 -0.10
N TRP A 116 13.63 3.18 0.34
CA TRP A 116 12.72 2.07 0.04
C TRP A 116 11.42 2.60 -0.54
N PHE A 117 10.88 1.88 -1.51
CA PHE A 117 9.66 2.26 -2.20
C PHE A 117 8.75 1.04 -2.40
N ARG A 118 7.50 1.19 -2.00
CA ARG A 118 6.42 0.26 -2.30
C ARG A 118 5.20 1.01 -2.77
N SER A 119 4.59 0.57 -3.86
CA SER A 119 3.31 1.09 -4.34
C SER A 119 2.38 -0.04 -4.77
N GLY A 120 1.11 0.27 -4.87
CA GLY A 120 0.09 -0.64 -5.36
C GLY A 120 -1.11 0.13 -5.90
N THR A 121 -1.82 -0.51 -6.82
CA THR A 121 -3.06 0.02 -7.40
C THR A 121 -4.00 -1.13 -7.68
N LEU A 122 -5.19 -1.04 -7.13
CA LEU A 122 -6.34 -1.87 -7.47
C LEU A 122 -7.49 -0.96 -7.92
N ALA A 123 -8.56 -1.55 -8.44
CA ALA A 123 -9.75 -0.78 -8.78
C ALA A 123 -10.26 -0.01 -7.55
N GLY A 124 -10.46 1.28 -7.70
CA GLY A 124 -10.93 2.16 -6.63
C GLY A 124 -9.90 2.59 -5.61
N THR A 125 -8.61 2.19 -5.72
CA THR A 125 -7.60 2.55 -4.72
C THR A 125 -6.20 2.62 -5.28
N SER A 126 -5.35 3.45 -4.69
CA SER A 126 -3.90 3.46 -4.89
C SER A 126 -3.19 3.71 -3.58
N ALA A 127 -2.03 3.08 -3.42
CA ALA A 127 -1.22 3.13 -2.21
C ALA A 127 0.25 3.39 -2.56
N LEU A 128 0.94 4.08 -1.66
CA LEU A 128 2.37 4.34 -1.71
C LEU A 128 2.93 4.38 -0.30
N MET A 129 4.05 3.71 -0.09
CA MET A 129 4.87 3.84 1.11
C MET A 129 6.32 4.08 0.68
N LYS A 130 6.93 5.09 1.25
CA LYS A 130 8.31 5.52 0.95
C LYS A 130 9.09 5.78 2.22
N LYS A 131 10.32 5.29 2.26
CA LYS A 131 11.37 5.71 3.20
C LYS A 131 12.47 6.41 2.40
N GLN A 132 12.93 7.56 2.87
CA GLN A 132 14.11 8.24 2.32
C GLN A 132 15.32 8.09 3.24
N LYS A 133 16.49 8.27 2.65
CA LYS A 133 17.79 8.21 3.34
C LYS A 133 18.00 9.32 4.39
N ASP A 134 17.25 10.42 4.29
CA ASP A 134 17.32 11.59 5.17
C ASP A 134 16.43 11.47 6.43
N GLY A 135 15.84 10.30 6.66
CA GLY A 135 14.97 10.01 7.79
C GLY A 135 13.51 10.37 7.58
N TYR A 136 13.15 10.98 6.44
CA TYR A 136 11.75 11.21 6.13
C TYR A 136 11.09 9.96 5.54
N SER A 137 9.87 9.72 5.99
CA SER A 137 9.02 8.65 5.45
C SER A 137 7.62 9.18 5.20
N TRP A 138 6.95 8.69 4.16
CA TRP A 138 5.56 9.02 3.91
C TRP A 138 4.75 7.86 3.39
N VAL A 139 3.47 7.96 3.66
CA VAL A 139 2.45 7.04 3.15
C VAL A 139 1.37 7.87 2.46
N PHE A 140 0.93 7.40 1.33
CA PHE A 140 -0.23 7.92 0.62
C PHE A 140 -1.21 6.79 0.35
N LEU A 141 -2.47 7.01 0.72
CA LEU A 141 -3.59 6.13 0.37
C LEU A 141 -4.70 6.97 -0.26
N THR A 142 -5.34 6.43 -1.27
CA THR A 142 -6.56 6.99 -1.83
C THR A 142 -7.59 5.91 -2.06
N ASN A 143 -8.85 6.26 -1.89
CA ASN A 143 -10.02 5.41 -2.13
C ASN A 143 -10.68 5.69 -3.50
N THR A 144 -9.91 6.20 -4.45
CA THR A 144 -10.39 6.46 -5.81
C THR A 144 -9.38 6.02 -6.86
N SER A 145 -9.86 5.50 -7.97
CA SER A 145 -9.03 5.25 -9.14
C SER A 145 -8.59 6.56 -9.81
N SER A 146 -7.37 6.57 -10.30
CA SER A 146 -6.88 7.63 -11.18
C SER A 146 -6.84 7.14 -12.63
N TRP A 147 -7.14 8.03 -13.57
CA TRP A 147 -6.94 7.79 -15.00
C TRP A 147 -5.47 7.50 -15.38
N LYS A 148 -4.53 7.80 -14.48
CA LYS A 148 -3.10 7.47 -14.62
C LYS A 148 -2.80 5.99 -14.29
N GLY A 149 -3.78 5.24 -13.76
CA GLY A 149 -3.65 3.83 -13.43
C GLY A 149 -2.50 3.56 -12.46
N SER A 150 -1.75 2.49 -12.70
CA SER A 150 -0.61 2.06 -11.85
C SER A 150 0.54 3.07 -11.76
N ARG A 151 0.60 4.06 -12.63
CA ARG A 151 1.59 5.14 -12.57
C ARG A 151 1.22 6.24 -11.57
N PHE A 152 0.00 6.28 -11.07
CA PHE A 152 -0.46 7.34 -10.18
C PHE A 152 0.40 7.50 -8.91
N PRO A 153 0.79 6.44 -8.20
CA PRO A 153 1.67 6.57 -7.03
C PRO A 153 3.01 7.27 -7.33
N HIS A 154 3.59 7.07 -8.51
CA HIS A 154 4.84 7.74 -8.89
C HIS A 154 4.66 9.24 -9.12
N TYR A 155 3.49 9.69 -9.62
CA TYR A 155 3.18 11.12 -9.70
C TYR A 155 3.06 11.74 -8.29
N ILE A 156 2.46 11.03 -7.35
CA ILE A 156 2.37 11.46 -5.95
C ILE A 156 3.76 11.53 -5.32
N ASP A 157 4.60 10.50 -5.48
CA ASP A 157 5.98 10.50 -4.99
C ASP A 157 6.77 11.71 -5.51
N ASN A 158 6.67 11.99 -6.80
CA ASN A 158 7.32 13.14 -7.41
C ASN A 158 6.81 14.48 -6.83
N ALA A 159 5.50 14.62 -6.64
CA ALA A 159 4.91 15.84 -6.07
C ALA A 159 5.36 16.06 -4.61
N VAL A 160 5.38 15.01 -3.79
CA VAL A 160 5.88 15.09 -2.41
C VAL A 160 7.34 15.50 -2.38
N ARG A 161 8.20 14.87 -3.18
CA ARG A 161 9.63 15.23 -3.25
C ARG A 161 9.87 16.68 -3.70
N GLN A 162 9.09 17.15 -4.68
CA GLN A 162 9.18 18.54 -5.13
C GLN A 162 8.75 19.52 -4.02
N ALA A 163 7.67 19.21 -3.30
CA ALA A 163 7.21 20.02 -2.18
C ALA A 163 8.26 20.07 -1.06
N MET A 164 8.85 18.92 -0.70
CA MET A 164 9.91 18.85 0.31
C MET A 164 11.15 19.68 -0.10
N ALA A 165 11.58 19.58 -1.36
CA ALA A 165 12.72 20.33 -1.87
C ALA A 165 12.49 21.85 -1.92
N SER A 166 11.23 22.31 -1.90
CA SER A 166 10.90 23.74 -1.88
C SER A 166 10.88 24.35 -0.48
N VAL A 167 10.96 23.54 0.58
CA VAL A 167 10.93 23.98 1.98
C VAL A 167 12.34 24.08 2.58
N HIS A 168 13.34 23.54 1.91
CA HIS A 168 14.76 23.57 2.27
C HIS A 168 15.54 24.45 1.30
#